data_542854577855f1aabc182a6a30093e18
#
_entry.id   542854577855f1aabc182a6a30093e18
#
_cell.length_a   1.000
_cell.length_b   1.000
_cell.length_c   1.000
_cell.angle_alpha   90.00
_cell.angle_beta   90.00
_cell.angle_gamma   90.00
#
_symmetry.space_group_name_H-M   'P 1'
#
loop_
_entity.id
_entity.type
_entity.pdbx_description
1 polymer ?
#
loop_
_entity_poly.entity_id
_entity_poly.type
_entity_poly.pdbx_seq_one_letter_code
_entity_poly.pdbx_strand_id
1 'polypeptide(L)'
;MRERIAEVERRIEAAARRAGRDRSEITLIAVTKTFPPSLIREAYDAGLRVFGENYVQEFEQKRPELEDLTEARFHFIGHLQSNKARRAVQLFDAIETVDSAKLARRLDAAAGRELEIMIEVKLSAEESKSGAAPEDLPALIDAIRECPNLRLTGLMTMPPWSEDPEQSRPYFRRLRELAERFNLPKLSMGMSHDLEVAIEEGATHVRVGTALFGSRTRA
;
A
#
# COMPACT_ATOMS: atom_id res chain seq x y z
N MET A 1 10.84 17.23 -9.46
CA MET A 1 10.11 16.57 -8.37
C MET A 1 8.94 17.42 -7.84
N ARG A 2 9.16 18.62 -7.28
CA ARG A 2 8.11 19.42 -6.62
C ARG A 2 6.87 19.69 -7.46
N GLU A 3 7.01 19.98 -8.74
CA GLU A 3 5.88 20.22 -9.65
C GLU A 3 5.00 18.97 -9.82
N ARG A 4 5.61 17.77 -9.92
CA ARG A 4 4.86 16.52 -10.03
C ARG A 4 4.13 16.17 -8.73
N ILE A 5 4.76 16.45 -7.59
CA ILE A 5 4.11 16.28 -6.28
C ILE A 5 2.91 17.24 -6.20
N ALA A 6 3.07 18.50 -6.52
CA ALA A 6 1.99 19.50 -6.51
C ALA A 6 0.84 19.11 -7.45
N GLU A 7 1.13 18.51 -8.61
CA GLU A 7 0.11 18.00 -9.51
C GLU A 7 -0.68 16.84 -8.89
N VAL A 8 0.02 15.85 -8.33
CA VAL A 8 -0.62 14.71 -7.68
C VAL A 8 -1.45 15.17 -6.47
N GLU A 9 -0.92 16.10 -5.67
CA GLU A 9 -1.64 16.67 -4.52
C GLU A 9 -2.93 17.39 -4.96
N ARG A 10 -2.89 18.18 -6.03
CA ARG A 10 -4.10 18.83 -6.58
C ARG A 10 -5.16 17.80 -7.02
N ARG A 11 -4.72 16.70 -7.64
CA ARG A 11 -5.63 15.61 -8.05
C ARG A 11 -6.29 14.95 -6.83
N ILE A 12 -5.51 14.64 -5.79
CA ILE A 12 -6.01 14.06 -4.54
C ILE A 12 -7.01 15.03 -3.87
N GLU A 13 -6.64 16.31 -3.74
CA GLU A 13 -7.48 17.33 -3.13
C GLU A 13 -8.81 17.52 -3.88
N ALA A 14 -8.76 17.56 -5.21
CA ALA A 14 -9.95 17.68 -6.04
C ALA A 14 -10.88 16.46 -5.90
N ALA A 15 -10.33 15.24 -5.87
CA ALA A 15 -11.10 14.01 -5.68
C ALA A 15 -11.71 13.93 -4.26
N ALA A 16 -10.93 14.28 -3.22
CA ALA A 16 -11.41 14.33 -1.85
C ALA A 16 -12.59 15.29 -1.72
N ARG A 17 -12.47 16.50 -2.28
CA ARG A 17 -13.54 17.51 -2.29
C ARG A 17 -14.82 16.99 -2.98
N ARG A 18 -14.69 16.32 -4.14
CA ARG A 18 -15.86 15.71 -4.81
C ARG A 18 -16.54 14.64 -3.96
N ALA A 19 -15.74 13.91 -3.18
CA ALA A 19 -16.24 12.88 -2.27
C ALA A 19 -16.74 13.42 -0.91
N GLY A 20 -16.70 14.73 -0.68
CA GLY A 20 -17.06 15.35 0.60
C GLY A 20 -16.11 15.00 1.75
N ARG A 21 -14.84 14.70 1.42
CA ARG A 21 -13.80 14.26 2.36
C ARG A 21 -12.71 15.33 2.51
N ASP A 22 -12.02 15.31 3.64
CA ASP A 22 -10.83 16.13 3.85
C ASP A 22 -9.59 15.47 3.20
N ARG A 23 -8.69 16.31 2.64
CA ARG A 23 -7.42 15.84 2.06
C ARG A 23 -6.57 15.07 3.08
N SER A 24 -6.62 15.45 4.35
CA SER A 24 -5.84 14.84 5.43
C SER A 24 -6.22 13.38 5.73
N GLU A 25 -7.39 12.93 5.27
CA GLU A 25 -7.83 11.53 5.39
C GLU A 25 -7.10 10.58 4.43
N ILE A 26 -6.35 11.13 3.47
CA ILE A 26 -5.76 10.36 2.38
C ILE A 26 -4.24 10.42 2.47
N THR A 27 -3.62 9.28 2.66
CA THR A 27 -2.17 9.10 2.65
C THR A 27 -1.69 8.88 1.22
N LEU A 28 -0.76 9.70 0.75
CA LEU A 28 -0.04 9.48 -0.51
C LEU A 28 1.18 8.60 -0.24
N ILE A 29 1.18 7.39 -0.79
CA ILE A 29 2.32 6.47 -0.79
C ILE A 29 3.09 6.68 -2.09
N ALA A 30 4.31 7.20 -1.98
CA ALA A 30 5.23 7.35 -3.11
C ALA A 30 5.89 6.01 -3.44
N VAL A 31 5.57 5.41 -4.59
CA VAL A 31 6.06 4.07 -4.97
C VAL A 31 7.44 4.17 -5.58
N THR A 32 8.46 3.75 -4.83
CA THR A 32 9.88 3.95 -5.13
C THR A 32 10.63 2.68 -5.55
N LYS A 33 9.91 1.58 -5.78
CA LYS A 33 10.50 0.35 -6.33
C LYS A 33 11.30 0.64 -7.60
N THR A 34 12.49 0.05 -7.73
CA THR A 34 13.42 0.19 -8.86
C THR A 34 14.09 1.57 -9.01
N PHE A 35 13.79 2.51 -8.14
CA PHE A 35 14.45 3.82 -8.13
C PHE A 35 15.57 3.86 -7.08
N PRO A 36 16.65 4.65 -7.31
CA PRO A 36 17.78 4.76 -6.39
C PRO A 36 17.41 5.52 -5.09
N PRO A 37 18.18 5.35 -4.00
CA PRO A 37 18.00 6.07 -2.75
C PRO A 37 18.01 7.60 -2.91
N SER A 38 18.79 8.12 -3.84
CA SER A 38 18.86 9.57 -4.13
C SER A 38 17.51 10.15 -4.53
N LEU A 39 16.68 9.39 -5.28
CA LEU A 39 15.34 9.83 -5.68
C LEU A 39 14.37 9.83 -4.49
N ILE A 40 14.53 8.87 -3.56
CA ILE A 40 13.75 8.83 -2.31
C ILE A 40 14.08 10.06 -1.46
N ARG A 41 15.36 10.43 -1.36
CA ARG A 41 15.80 11.65 -0.66
C ARG A 41 15.20 12.92 -1.28
N GLU A 42 15.27 13.05 -2.61
CA GLU A 42 14.68 14.19 -3.31
C GLU A 42 13.17 14.32 -3.02
N ALA A 43 12.46 13.19 -2.98
CA ALA A 43 11.03 13.16 -2.66
C ALA A 43 10.76 13.51 -1.18
N TYR A 44 11.59 13.04 -0.26
CA TYR A 44 11.53 13.37 1.16
C TYR A 44 11.78 14.87 1.39
N ASP A 45 12.80 15.45 0.76
CA ASP A 45 13.13 16.88 0.83
C ASP A 45 12.03 17.75 0.20
N ALA A 46 11.28 17.18 -0.72
CA ALA A 46 10.11 17.82 -1.32
C ALA A 46 8.82 17.67 -0.47
N GLY A 47 8.88 17.00 0.69
CA GLY A 47 7.81 16.90 1.68
C GLY A 47 7.11 15.55 1.76
N LEU A 48 7.43 14.57 0.92
CA LEU A 48 6.82 13.23 1.04
C LEU A 48 7.39 12.47 2.25
N ARG A 49 6.55 11.68 2.90
CA ARG A 49 6.91 10.96 4.13
C ARG A 49 6.62 9.46 4.07
N VAL A 50 5.72 9.02 3.18
CA VAL A 50 5.34 7.61 3.08
C VAL A 50 5.79 7.06 1.73
N PHE A 51 6.58 5.99 1.76
CA PHE A 51 7.19 5.38 0.59
C PHE A 51 6.79 3.92 0.47
N GLY A 52 6.52 3.45 -0.75
CA GLY A 52 6.09 2.08 -1.02
C GLY A 52 7.13 1.30 -1.82
N GLU A 53 7.50 0.13 -1.32
CA GLU A 53 8.48 -0.77 -1.94
C GLU A 53 7.87 -2.14 -2.22
N ASN A 54 8.35 -2.79 -3.29
CA ASN A 54 7.82 -4.09 -3.69
C ASN A 54 8.78 -5.26 -3.44
N TYR A 55 10.06 -4.99 -3.19
CA TYR A 55 11.09 -6.03 -3.13
C TYR A 55 11.95 -5.86 -1.88
N VAL A 56 11.91 -6.87 -0.99
CA VAL A 56 12.64 -6.85 0.29
C VAL A 56 14.14 -6.66 0.07
N GLN A 57 14.74 -7.44 -0.84
CA GLN A 57 16.18 -7.40 -1.09
C GLN A 57 16.65 -6.07 -1.69
N GLU A 58 15.84 -5.49 -2.58
CA GLU A 58 16.14 -4.18 -3.16
C GLU A 58 16.13 -3.10 -2.08
N PHE A 59 15.09 -3.08 -1.24
CA PHE A 59 15.01 -2.09 -0.18
C PHE A 59 16.09 -2.28 0.90
N GLU A 60 16.47 -3.52 1.20
CA GLU A 60 17.58 -3.83 2.09
C GLU A 60 18.90 -3.18 1.64
N GLN A 61 19.14 -3.14 0.33
CA GLN A 61 20.31 -2.46 -0.23
C GLN A 61 20.22 -0.92 -0.16
N LYS A 62 19.02 -0.37 -0.29
CA LYS A 62 18.77 1.08 -0.22
C LYS A 62 18.81 1.62 1.22
N ARG A 63 18.36 0.81 2.18
CA ARG A 63 18.07 1.24 3.56
C ARG A 63 19.24 1.96 4.26
N PRO A 64 20.52 1.52 4.13
CA PRO A 64 21.65 2.20 4.77
C PRO A 64 21.83 3.66 4.33
N GLU A 65 21.47 3.98 3.07
CA GLU A 65 21.54 5.35 2.57
C GLU A 65 20.35 6.24 2.99
N LEU A 66 19.37 5.69 3.72
CA LEU A 66 18.11 6.35 4.10
C LEU A 66 17.89 6.39 5.62
N GLU A 67 18.87 5.98 6.43
CA GLU A 67 18.72 5.86 7.89
C GLU A 67 18.48 7.18 8.59
N ASP A 68 19.01 8.27 8.06
CA ASP A 68 18.84 9.63 8.54
C ASP A 68 17.46 10.24 8.24
N LEU A 69 16.66 9.62 7.37
CA LEU A 69 15.30 10.07 7.06
C LEU A 69 14.32 9.63 8.16
N THR A 70 14.44 10.19 9.35
CA THR A 70 13.78 9.72 10.58
C THR A 70 12.25 9.82 10.55
N GLU A 71 11.69 10.70 9.74
CA GLU A 71 10.22 10.83 9.56
C GLU A 71 9.68 9.99 8.40
N ALA A 72 10.57 9.36 7.60
CA ALA A 72 10.13 8.51 6.51
C ALA A 72 9.50 7.21 7.04
N ARG A 73 8.38 6.83 6.45
CA ARG A 73 7.70 5.55 6.68
C ARG A 73 7.78 4.72 5.42
N PHE A 74 8.18 3.48 5.56
CA PHE A 74 8.33 2.55 4.44
C PHE A 74 7.30 1.44 4.54
N HIS A 75 6.40 1.38 3.55
CA HIS A 75 5.37 0.36 3.43
C HIS A 75 5.79 -0.70 2.41
N PHE A 76 5.65 -1.96 2.76
CA PHE A 76 5.80 -3.04 1.80
C PHE A 76 4.47 -3.27 1.09
N ILE A 77 4.47 -3.11 -0.23
CA ILE A 77 3.28 -3.17 -1.08
C ILE A 77 3.40 -4.19 -2.23
N GLY A 78 4.42 -5.05 -2.19
CA GLY A 78 4.63 -6.14 -3.14
C GLY A 78 4.21 -7.50 -2.59
N HIS A 79 4.23 -8.54 -3.41
CA HIS A 79 3.97 -9.90 -2.92
C HIS A 79 5.09 -10.37 -1.97
N LEU A 80 4.74 -10.70 -0.73
CA LEU A 80 5.67 -11.12 0.30
C LEU A 80 5.73 -12.64 0.43
N GLN A 81 6.86 -13.22 0.02
CA GLN A 81 7.13 -14.62 0.30
C GLN A 81 7.35 -14.86 1.80
N SER A 82 6.76 -15.91 2.36
CA SER A 82 6.84 -16.21 3.81
C SER A 82 8.28 -16.37 4.35
N ASN A 83 9.23 -16.80 3.53
CA ASN A 83 10.65 -16.91 3.92
C ASN A 83 11.34 -15.55 4.06
N LYS A 84 10.76 -14.46 3.57
CA LYS A 84 11.26 -13.09 3.69
C LYS A 84 10.65 -12.33 4.89
N ALA A 85 9.66 -12.91 5.58
CA ALA A 85 8.94 -12.27 6.69
C ALA A 85 9.89 -11.69 7.74
N ARG A 86 10.89 -12.46 8.19
CA ARG A 86 11.88 -12.01 9.19
C ARG A 86 12.63 -10.74 8.76
N ARG A 87 12.96 -10.62 7.49
CA ARG A 87 13.66 -9.45 6.98
C ARG A 87 12.70 -8.28 6.76
N ALA A 88 11.49 -8.57 6.28
CA ALA A 88 10.48 -7.54 6.07
C ALA A 88 10.12 -6.79 7.35
N VAL A 89 9.92 -7.47 8.48
CA VAL A 89 9.57 -6.82 9.76
C VAL A 89 10.67 -5.89 10.31
N GLN A 90 11.93 -6.09 9.90
CA GLN A 90 13.05 -5.24 10.28
C GLN A 90 13.15 -3.97 9.41
N LEU A 91 12.65 -4.03 8.19
CA LEU A 91 12.83 -3.00 7.17
C LEU A 91 11.63 -2.08 7.02
N PHE A 92 10.42 -2.59 7.24
CA PHE A 92 9.18 -1.87 6.92
C PHE A 92 8.38 -1.49 8.16
N ASP A 93 7.70 -0.37 8.07
CA ASP A 93 6.78 0.14 9.11
C ASP A 93 5.39 -0.47 8.98
N ALA A 94 4.98 -0.82 7.75
CA ALA A 94 3.73 -1.49 7.47
C ALA A 94 3.88 -2.51 6.33
N ILE A 95 3.05 -3.57 6.36
CA ILE A 95 2.96 -4.57 5.29
C ILE A 95 1.50 -4.63 4.82
N GLU A 96 1.26 -4.23 3.58
CA GLU A 96 -0.11 -4.10 3.04
C GLU A 96 -0.58 -5.34 2.25
N THR A 97 0.23 -6.38 2.18
CA THR A 97 0.03 -7.52 1.28
C THR A 97 0.01 -8.87 2.02
N VAL A 98 -0.58 -8.89 3.21
CA VAL A 98 -0.82 -10.16 3.93
C VAL A 98 -1.98 -10.88 3.26
N ASP A 99 -1.73 -12.11 2.79
CA ASP A 99 -2.70 -12.89 2.01
C ASP A 99 -3.05 -14.24 2.64
N SER A 100 -2.40 -14.61 3.73
CA SER A 100 -2.57 -15.93 4.34
C SER A 100 -2.23 -15.97 5.83
N ALA A 101 -2.89 -16.85 6.58
CA ALA A 101 -2.59 -17.09 7.98
C ALA A 101 -1.15 -17.57 8.20
N LYS A 102 -0.58 -18.30 7.23
CA LYS A 102 0.83 -18.72 7.26
C LYS A 102 1.76 -17.52 7.26
N LEU A 103 1.52 -16.54 6.38
CA LEU A 103 2.33 -15.32 6.32
C LEU A 103 2.14 -14.49 7.59
N ALA A 104 0.91 -14.32 8.07
CA ALA A 104 0.62 -13.59 9.31
C ALA A 104 1.40 -14.17 10.51
N ARG A 105 1.32 -15.49 10.75
CA ARG A 105 2.07 -16.13 11.83
C ARG A 105 3.60 -15.99 11.68
N ARG A 106 4.11 -15.98 10.46
CA ARG A 106 5.54 -15.77 10.21
C ARG A 106 5.99 -14.34 10.52
N LEU A 107 5.15 -13.35 10.19
CA LEU A 107 5.38 -11.95 10.55
C LEU A 107 5.33 -11.76 12.06
N ASP A 108 4.30 -12.28 12.72
CA ASP A 108 4.13 -12.19 14.16
C ASP A 108 5.34 -12.79 14.92
N ALA A 109 5.74 -14.01 14.56
CA ALA A 109 6.87 -14.69 15.18
C ALA A 109 8.22 -13.97 14.98
N ALA A 110 8.32 -13.12 13.96
CA ALA A 110 9.53 -12.37 13.64
C ALA A 110 9.48 -10.92 14.16
N ALA A 111 8.29 -10.40 14.49
CA ALA A 111 8.11 -9.03 14.91
C ALA A 111 8.64 -8.81 16.33
N GLY A 112 9.55 -7.84 16.50
CA GLY A 112 10.04 -7.38 17.82
C GLY A 112 9.30 -6.16 18.35
N ARG A 113 8.27 -5.70 17.62
CA ARG A 113 7.40 -4.55 17.93
C ARG A 113 6.05 -4.76 17.28
N GLU A 114 5.06 -3.97 17.65
CA GLU A 114 3.79 -3.95 16.92
C GLU A 114 4.04 -3.55 15.46
N LEU A 115 3.55 -4.38 14.54
CA LEU A 115 3.64 -4.17 13.10
C LEU A 115 2.25 -3.90 12.53
N GLU A 116 2.10 -2.78 11.84
CA GLU A 116 0.89 -2.49 11.09
C GLU A 116 0.79 -3.38 9.86
N ILE A 117 -0.38 -3.99 9.65
CA ILE A 117 -0.65 -4.80 8.46
C ILE A 117 -2.00 -4.49 7.84
N MET A 118 -2.08 -4.72 6.52
CA MET A 118 -3.35 -4.83 5.79
C MET A 118 -3.41 -6.18 5.07
N ILE A 119 -4.63 -6.66 4.82
CA ILE A 119 -4.85 -7.86 4.00
C ILE A 119 -5.00 -7.44 2.54
N GLU A 120 -4.20 -8.04 1.66
CA GLU A 120 -4.42 -7.96 0.22
C GLU A 120 -5.59 -8.87 -0.17
N VAL A 121 -6.62 -8.27 -0.78
CA VAL A 121 -7.82 -8.98 -1.23
C VAL A 121 -7.81 -9.11 -2.74
N LYS A 122 -7.90 -10.34 -3.23
CA LYS A 122 -8.02 -10.66 -4.64
C LYS A 122 -9.48 -10.55 -5.07
N LEU A 123 -9.82 -9.46 -5.76
CA LEU A 123 -11.17 -9.18 -6.24
C LEU A 123 -11.38 -9.49 -7.73
N SER A 124 -10.30 -9.81 -8.44
CA SER A 124 -10.37 -10.18 -9.86
C SER A 124 -10.27 -11.70 -10.07
N ALA A 125 -10.82 -12.19 -11.18
CA ALA A 125 -10.71 -13.59 -11.57
C ALA A 125 -9.33 -13.98 -12.14
N GLU A 126 -8.37 -13.04 -12.26
CA GLU A 126 -7.02 -13.31 -12.77
C GLU A 126 -6.26 -14.22 -11.79
N GLU A 127 -5.95 -15.46 -12.21
CA GLU A 127 -5.26 -16.45 -11.38
C GLU A 127 -3.84 -16.02 -10.96
N SER A 128 -3.18 -15.18 -11.77
CA SER A 128 -1.81 -14.72 -11.54
C SER A 128 -1.67 -13.68 -10.43
N LYS A 129 -2.78 -13.14 -9.90
CA LYS A 129 -2.74 -12.12 -8.84
C LYS A 129 -2.71 -12.74 -7.44
N SER A 130 -1.88 -12.17 -6.57
CA SER A 130 -1.82 -12.44 -5.14
C SER A 130 -3.08 -11.93 -4.43
N GLY A 131 -3.26 -12.34 -3.19
CA GLY A 131 -4.32 -11.86 -2.31
C GLY A 131 -5.22 -12.98 -1.81
N ALA A 132 -5.83 -12.77 -0.65
CA ALA A 132 -6.84 -13.65 -0.09
C ALA A 132 -8.16 -13.51 -0.86
N ALA A 133 -8.88 -14.61 -1.04
CA ALA A 133 -10.23 -14.54 -1.59
C ALA A 133 -11.19 -13.89 -0.58
N PRO A 134 -12.22 -13.16 -1.03
CA PRO A 134 -13.19 -12.53 -0.12
C PRO A 134 -13.86 -13.49 0.87
N GLU A 135 -14.09 -14.72 0.47
CA GLU A 135 -14.65 -15.80 1.29
C GLU A 135 -13.72 -16.27 2.40
N ASP A 136 -12.40 -16.13 2.22
CA ASP A 136 -11.38 -16.54 3.19
C ASP A 136 -11.12 -15.46 4.26
N LEU A 137 -11.60 -14.23 4.07
CA LEU A 137 -11.34 -13.10 4.97
C LEU A 137 -11.73 -13.37 6.44
N PRO A 138 -12.89 -13.98 6.76
CA PRO A 138 -13.25 -14.24 8.14
C PRO A 138 -12.20 -15.11 8.86
N ALA A 139 -11.81 -16.21 8.24
CA ALA A 139 -10.82 -17.12 8.81
C ALA A 139 -9.42 -16.51 8.92
N LEU A 140 -9.02 -15.69 7.92
CA LEU A 140 -7.74 -14.99 7.95
C LEU A 140 -7.70 -13.90 9.02
N ILE A 141 -8.77 -13.13 9.18
CA ILE A 141 -8.89 -12.11 10.23
C ILE A 141 -8.82 -12.76 11.63
N ASP A 142 -9.51 -13.88 11.84
CA ASP A 142 -9.47 -14.60 13.10
C ASP A 142 -8.06 -15.13 13.41
N ALA A 143 -7.36 -15.67 12.39
CA ALA A 143 -5.97 -16.10 12.56
C ALA A 143 -5.01 -14.92 12.86
N ILE A 144 -5.27 -13.72 12.31
CA ILE A 144 -4.47 -12.51 12.59
C ILE A 144 -4.74 -12.00 14.03
N ARG A 145 -5.95 -12.11 14.54
CA ARG A 145 -6.29 -11.76 15.93
C ARG A 145 -5.52 -12.58 16.98
N GLU A 146 -5.08 -13.78 16.60
CA GLU A 146 -4.20 -14.63 17.44
C GLU A 146 -2.73 -14.19 17.41
N CYS A 147 -2.37 -13.18 16.59
CA CYS A 147 -1.02 -12.68 16.37
C CYS A 147 -0.80 -11.36 17.15
N PRO A 148 -0.31 -11.41 18.41
CA PRO A 148 -0.29 -10.24 19.30
C PRO A 148 0.61 -9.10 18.84
N ASN A 149 1.59 -9.37 17.99
CA ASN A 149 2.50 -8.36 17.46
C ASN A 149 1.99 -7.73 16.13
N LEU A 150 0.82 -8.17 15.63
CA LEU A 150 0.25 -7.63 14.40
C LEU A 150 -0.97 -6.77 14.70
N ARG A 151 -1.00 -5.58 14.09
CA ARG A 151 -2.15 -4.69 14.14
C ARG A 151 -2.79 -4.61 12.76
N LEU A 152 -3.89 -5.35 12.56
CA LEU A 152 -4.68 -5.29 11.33
C LEU A 152 -5.43 -3.96 11.26
N THR A 153 -5.12 -3.13 10.26
CA THR A 153 -5.69 -1.79 10.11
C THR A 153 -6.59 -1.62 8.89
N GLY A 154 -6.51 -2.50 7.91
CA GLY A 154 -7.25 -2.30 6.68
C GLY A 154 -7.15 -3.41 5.66
N LEU A 155 -7.68 -3.12 4.49
CA LEU A 155 -7.63 -3.96 3.30
C LEU A 155 -6.91 -3.25 2.16
N MET A 156 -6.27 -4.03 1.30
CA MET A 156 -5.60 -3.56 0.09
C MET A 156 -6.11 -4.34 -1.12
N THR A 157 -6.20 -3.71 -2.28
CA THR A 157 -6.45 -4.41 -3.55
C THR A 157 -5.73 -3.74 -4.71
N MET A 158 -5.50 -4.54 -5.75
CA MET A 158 -5.03 -4.10 -7.07
C MET A 158 -5.98 -4.64 -8.14
N PRO A 159 -6.89 -3.80 -8.67
CA PRO A 159 -7.79 -4.22 -9.75
C PRO A 159 -7.01 -4.57 -11.03
N PRO A 160 -7.64 -5.24 -12.00
CA PRO A 160 -7.10 -5.37 -13.35
C PRO A 160 -6.82 -3.98 -13.94
N TRP A 161 -5.74 -3.90 -14.72
CA TRP A 161 -5.45 -2.65 -15.41
C TRP A 161 -6.45 -2.43 -16.55
N SER A 162 -6.93 -1.21 -16.68
CA SER A 162 -7.79 -0.76 -17.79
C SER A 162 -7.38 0.64 -18.25
N GLU A 163 -7.58 0.96 -19.51
CA GLU A 163 -7.41 2.33 -20.02
C GLU A 163 -8.45 3.30 -19.42
N ASP A 164 -9.65 2.81 -19.13
CA ASP A 164 -10.70 3.56 -18.45
C ASP A 164 -10.61 3.34 -16.94
N PRO A 165 -10.27 4.36 -16.15
CA PRO A 165 -10.16 4.27 -14.69
C PRO A 165 -11.49 3.90 -14.01
N GLU A 166 -12.63 4.19 -14.62
CA GLU A 166 -13.95 3.83 -14.09
C GLU A 166 -14.16 2.31 -14.00
N GLN A 167 -13.44 1.52 -14.79
CA GLN A 167 -13.47 0.05 -14.69
C GLN A 167 -12.90 -0.47 -13.36
N SER A 168 -12.12 0.35 -12.63
CA SER A 168 -11.64 0.01 -11.28
C SER A 168 -12.70 0.23 -10.19
N ARG A 169 -13.72 1.08 -10.44
CA ARG A 169 -14.74 1.47 -9.45
C ARG A 169 -15.46 0.29 -8.79
N PRO A 170 -15.94 -0.74 -9.50
CA PRO A 170 -16.60 -1.89 -8.86
C PRO A 170 -15.71 -2.62 -7.86
N TYR A 171 -14.41 -2.73 -8.14
CA TYR A 171 -13.44 -3.37 -7.24
C TYR A 171 -13.20 -2.54 -5.99
N PHE A 172 -13.05 -1.22 -6.14
CA PHE A 172 -12.86 -0.31 -5.01
C PHE A 172 -14.08 -0.26 -4.09
N ARG A 173 -15.27 -0.20 -4.68
CA ARG A 173 -16.52 -0.30 -3.92
C ARG A 173 -16.62 -1.61 -3.16
N ARG A 174 -16.30 -2.72 -3.82
CA ARG A 174 -16.32 -4.04 -3.18
C ARG A 174 -15.33 -4.13 -2.02
N LEU A 175 -14.14 -3.56 -2.16
CA LEU A 175 -13.15 -3.52 -1.07
C LEU A 175 -13.68 -2.72 0.12
N ARG A 176 -14.31 -1.56 -0.14
CA ARG A 176 -14.94 -0.73 0.91
C ARG A 176 -16.02 -1.52 1.67
N GLU A 177 -16.95 -2.15 0.96
CA GLU A 177 -18.01 -2.96 1.58
C GLU A 177 -17.45 -4.07 2.48
N LEU A 178 -16.37 -4.72 2.05
CA LEU A 178 -15.69 -5.73 2.86
C LEU A 178 -15.04 -5.10 4.11
N ALA A 179 -14.37 -3.97 3.96
CA ALA A 179 -13.74 -3.28 5.10
C ALA A 179 -14.79 -2.80 6.12
N GLU A 180 -15.89 -2.25 5.67
CA GLU A 180 -17.03 -1.85 6.52
C GLU A 180 -17.59 -3.05 7.31
N ARG A 181 -17.77 -4.20 6.64
CA ARG A 181 -18.25 -5.43 7.27
C ARG A 181 -17.35 -5.91 8.42
N PHE A 182 -16.04 -5.69 8.30
CA PHE A 182 -15.07 -6.14 9.30
C PHE A 182 -14.57 -5.01 10.22
N ASN A 183 -15.14 -3.80 10.12
CA ASN A 183 -14.74 -2.61 10.87
C ASN A 183 -13.24 -2.26 10.69
N LEU A 184 -12.75 -2.34 9.46
CA LEU A 184 -11.39 -2.01 9.10
C LEU A 184 -11.32 -0.61 8.46
N PRO A 185 -10.69 0.38 9.13
CA PRO A 185 -10.81 1.78 8.72
C PRO A 185 -9.95 2.17 7.52
N LYS A 186 -8.92 1.38 7.16
CA LYS A 186 -7.99 1.76 6.11
C LYS A 186 -8.24 0.98 4.82
N LEU A 187 -8.17 1.70 3.70
CA LEU A 187 -8.33 1.18 2.35
C LEU A 187 -7.14 1.62 1.50
N SER A 188 -6.23 0.68 1.20
CA SER A 188 -5.12 0.91 0.27
C SER A 188 -5.53 0.46 -1.13
N MET A 189 -5.89 1.44 -1.95
CA MET A 189 -6.36 1.22 -3.32
C MET A 189 -6.19 2.49 -4.15
N GLY A 190 -6.07 2.34 -5.47
CA GLY A 190 -5.81 3.44 -6.39
C GLY A 190 -4.32 3.70 -6.63
N MET A 191 -4.00 3.91 -7.89
CA MET A 191 -2.66 4.18 -8.42
C MET A 191 -2.66 5.45 -9.27
N SER A 192 -1.55 5.76 -9.94
CA SER A 192 -1.40 6.98 -10.77
C SER A 192 -2.53 7.23 -11.77
N HIS A 193 -3.17 6.17 -12.26
CA HIS A 193 -4.20 6.24 -13.30
C HIS A 193 -5.63 6.37 -12.74
N ASP A 194 -5.93 5.75 -11.60
CA ASP A 194 -7.28 5.58 -11.07
C ASP A 194 -7.46 6.11 -9.62
N LEU A 195 -6.49 6.93 -9.14
CA LEU A 195 -6.51 7.45 -7.77
C LEU A 195 -7.77 8.27 -7.44
N GLU A 196 -8.30 9.03 -8.41
CA GLU A 196 -9.51 9.82 -8.20
C GLU A 196 -10.72 8.92 -7.91
N VAL A 197 -10.90 7.89 -8.74
CA VAL A 197 -11.98 6.91 -8.58
C VAL A 197 -11.85 6.18 -7.24
N ALA A 198 -10.60 5.81 -6.86
CA ALA A 198 -10.34 5.17 -5.58
C ALA A 198 -10.70 6.07 -4.39
N ILE A 199 -10.34 7.36 -4.45
CA ILE A 199 -10.67 8.34 -3.40
C ILE A 199 -12.18 8.53 -3.28
N GLU A 200 -12.88 8.62 -4.38
CA GLU A 200 -14.34 8.71 -4.42
C GLU A 200 -15.02 7.46 -3.82
N GLU A 201 -14.41 6.29 -3.97
CA GLU A 201 -14.87 5.04 -3.35
C GLU A 201 -14.29 4.81 -1.93
N GLY A 202 -13.63 5.80 -1.32
CA GLY A 202 -13.23 5.77 0.08
C GLY A 202 -11.77 5.41 0.35
N ALA A 203 -10.87 5.39 -0.64
CA ALA A 203 -9.46 5.14 -0.39
C ALA A 203 -8.90 6.05 0.72
N THR A 204 -8.14 5.46 1.64
CA THR A 204 -7.36 6.19 2.66
C THR A 204 -5.88 6.21 2.32
N HIS A 205 -5.43 5.32 1.45
CA HIS A 205 -4.06 5.22 0.95
C HIS A 205 -4.10 5.06 -0.57
N VAL A 206 -3.40 5.94 -1.28
CA VAL A 206 -3.21 5.86 -2.74
C VAL A 206 -1.73 5.66 -3.05
N ARG A 207 -1.41 4.75 -3.98
CA ARG A 207 -0.05 4.32 -4.29
C ARG A 207 0.39 4.89 -5.64
N VAL A 208 1.19 5.93 -5.62
CA VAL A 208 1.53 6.69 -6.83
C VAL A 208 3.02 6.53 -7.15
N GLY A 209 3.32 6.03 -8.33
CA GLY A 209 4.69 5.87 -8.85
C GLY A 209 4.93 6.73 -10.08
N THR A 210 4.37 6.33 -11.21
CA THR A 210 4.63 6.96 -12.52
C THR A 210 4.31 8.45 -12.57
N ALA A 211 3.24 8.89 -11.92
CA ALA A 211 2.89 10.30 -11.87
C ALA A 211 3.89 11.14 -11.07
N LEU A 212 4.57 10.56 -10.08
CA LEU A 212 5.60 11.25 -9.28
C LEU A 212 6.98 11.18 -9.92
N PHE A 213 7.38 10.00 -10.38
CA PHE A 213 8.77 9.72 -10.76
C PHE A 213 8.99 9.59 -12.28
N GLY A 214 7.90 9.55 -13.05
CA GLY A 214 7.96 9.32 -14.50
C GLY A 214 7.99 7.84 -14.85
N SER A 215 8.04 7.55 -16.15
CA SER A 215 8.18 6.20 -16.68
C SER A 215 9.54 5.65 -16.32
N ARG A 216 9.60 4.38 -15.90
CA ARG A 216 10.87 3.71 -15.63
C ARG A 216 11.64 3.54 -16.93
N THR A 217 12.89 3.94 -16.94
CA THR A 217 13.81 3.52 -17.99
C THR A 217 13.97 2.01 -17.83
N ARG A 218 13.52 1.22 -18.82
CA ARG A 218 13.86 -0.21 -18.86
C ARG A 218 15.37 -0.29 -19.03
N ALA A 219 16.07 -0.76 -17.99
CA ALA A 219 17.46 -1.19 -18.12
C ALA A 219 17.49 -2.54 -18.85
#